data_b4a604ef470002375894527581e0fe1e
#
_entry.id   b4a604ef470002375894527581e0fe1e
#
_cell.length_a   1.000
_cell.length_b   1.000
_cell.length_c   1.000
_cell.angle_alpha   90.00
_cell.angle_beta   90.00
_cell.angle_gamma   90.00
#
_symmetry.space_group_name_H-M   'P 1'
#
loop_
_entity.id
_entity.type
_entity.pdbx_description
1 polymer ?
#
loop_
_entity_poly.entity_id
_entity_poly.type
_entity_poly.pdbx_seq_one_letter_code
_entity_poly.pdbx_strand_id
1 'polypeptide(L)'
;KTNQVKIWREEQPDSAPIMTEYEPLATVFRDGFSCTLLKVTLITGRTHQIRAHLASTGHPLLGDYKYGSKKWNDRYKKEWKIEDQVLHAYQLTMPGMKKELENLSGKTFYAKVPEVFWKLIKETAWEHGTREALEVLH
;
A
#
# COMPACT_ATOMS: atom_id res chain seq x y z
N LYS A 1 1.45 22.43 12.89
CA LYS A 1 2.01 22.01 11.57
C LYS A 1 1.33 20.72 11.16
N THR A 2 0.65 20.71 10.04
CA THR A 2 0.08 19.48 9.48
C THR A 2 1.25 18.62 8.95
N ASN A 3 1.41 17.41 9.48
CA ASN A 3 2.40 16.45 8.99
C ASN A 3 1.90 15.83 7.65
N GLN A 4 1.69 16.69 6.65
CA GLN A 4 1.21 16.32 5.33
C GLN A 4 2.27 16.67 4.29
N VAL A 5 2.59 15.70 3.41
CA VAL A 5 3.51 15.91 2.30
C VAL A 5 2.77 16.28 1.03
N LYS A 6 3.44 16.99 0.13
CA LYS A 6 2.95 17.33 -1.21
C LYS A 6 3.77 16.58 -2.24
N ILE A 7 3.09 16.15 -3.29
CA ILE A 7 3.71 15.54 -4.47
C ILE A 7 3.70 16.56 -5.61
N TRP A 8 4.87 16.77 -6.19
CA TRP A 8 5.07 17.63 -7.35
C TRP A 8 5.44 16.77 -8.56
N ARG A 9 4.98 17.14 -9.74
CA ARG A 9 5.35 16.47 -10.99
C ARG A 9 6.70 16.91 -11.52
N GLU A 10 7.16 18.07 -11.10
CA GLU A 10 8.42 18.68 -11.48
C GLU A 10 9.23 19.01 -10.23
N GLU A 11 10.55 19.04 -10.37
CA GLU A 11 11.45 19.39 -9.28
C GLU A 11 11.15 20.78 -8.71
N GLN A 12 11.12 20.89 -7.40
CA GLN A 12 10.97 22.13 -6.65
C GLN A 12 12.20 22.34 -5.76
N PRO A 13 12.54 23.58 -5.35
CA PRO A 13 13.77 23.86 -4.59
C PRO A 13 14.00 22.99 -3.35
N ASP A 14 12.94 22.67 -2.62
CA ASP A 14 12.99 21.84 -1.39
C ASP A 14 12.37 20.46 -1.56
N SER A 15 12.23 19.98 -2.80
CA SER A 15 11.70 18.67 -3.08
C SER A 15 12.79 17.61 -3.14
N ALA A 16 12.40 16.35 -2.94
CA ALA A 16 13.26 15.20 -3.12
C ALA A 16 12.59 14.21 -4.08
N PRO A 17 13.35 13.57 -5.00
CA PRO A 17 12.80 12.59 -5.91
C PRO A 17 12.26 11.38 -5.14
N ILE A 18 11.14 10.84 -5.63
CA ILE A 18 10.54 9.61 -5.14
C ILE A 18 10.32 8.64 -6.28
N MET A 19 10.45 7.35 -5.99
CA MET A 19 10.15 6.28 -6.92
C MET A 19 9.40 5.16 -6.19
N THR A 20 8.21 4.85 -6.70
CA THR A 20 7.35 3.79 -6.19
C THR A 20 6.95 2.90 -7.36
N GLU A 21 7.29 1.63 -7.30
CA GLU A 21 6.82 0.65 -8.27
C GLU A 21 5.61 -0.08 -7.72
N TYR A 22 4.67 -0.47 -8.58
CA TYR A 22 3.53 -1.25 -8.17
C TYR A 22 3.10 -2.26 -9.23
N GLU A 23 2.51 -3.34 -8.76
CA GLU A 23 1.93 -4.41 -9.56
C GLU A 23 0.49 -4.65 -9.10
N PRO A 24 -0.52 -4.47 -9.96
CA PRO A 24 -1.88 -4.86 -9.65
C PRO A 24 -2.01 -6.37 -9.54
N LEU A 25 -2.47 -6.87 -8.40
CA LEU A 25 -2.66 -8.30 -8.17
C LEU A 25 -4.09 -8.73 -8.43
N ALA A 26 -5.07 -7.95 -7.94
CA ALA A 26 -6.48 -8.25 -8.11
C ALA A 26 -7.30 -6.97 -8.16
N THR A 27 -8.40 -7.01 -8.89
CA THR A 27 -9.33 -5.88 -9.01
C THR A 27 -10.78 -6.33 -8.87
N VAL A 28 -11.58 -5.43 -8.30
CA VAL A 28 -13.03 -5.54 -8.27
C VAL A 28 -13.64 -4.16 -8.56
N PHE A 29 -14.70 -4.15 -9.36
CA PHE A 29 -15.52 -2.96 -9.56
C PHE A 29 -16.83 -3.11 -8.78
N ARG A 30 -17.08 -2.18 -7.87
CA ARG A 30 -18.26 -2.23 -7.02
C ARG A 30 -18.81 -0.82 -6.76
N ASP A 31 -20.10 -0.65 -6.95
CA ASP A 31 -20.84 0.57 -6.59
C ASP A 31 -20.25 1.88 -7.17
N GLY A 32 -19.74 1.81 -8.40
CA GLY A 32 -19.25 2.96 -9.13
C GLY A 32 -17.78 3.32 -8.86
N PHE A 33 -17.02 2.46 -8.16
CA PHE A 33 -15.56 2.61 -8.04
C PHE A 33 -14.84 1.27 -8.15
N SER A 34 -13.58 1.33 -8.55
CA SER A 34 -12.72 0.15 -8.56
C SER A 34 -11.83 0.11 -7.31
N CYS A 35 -11.68 -1.09 -6.75
CA CYS A 35 -10.73 -1.36 -5.70
C CYS A 35 -9.70 -2.36 -6.21
N THR A 36 -8.42 -2.08 -5.99
CA THR A 36 -7.32 -2.90 -6.49
C THR A 36 -6.38 -3.28 -5.36
N LEU A 37 -6.07 -4.56 -5.25
CA LEU A 37 -4.98 -5.03 -4.41
C LEU A 37 -3.67 -4.83 -5.16
N LEU A 38 -2.77 -4.06 -4.58
CA LEU A 38 -1.46 -3.77 -5.16
C LEU A 38 -0.35 -4.46 -4.37
N LYS A 39 0.63 -4.98 -5.08
CA LYS A 39 1.98 -5.19 -4.55
C LYS A 39 2.80 -3.95 -4.86
N VAL A 40 3.38 -3.34 -3.83
CA VAL A 40 4.15 -2.10 -3.96
C VAL A 40 5.60 -2.34 -3.59
N THR A 41 6.52 -1.89 -4.43
CA THR A 41 7.96 -1.92 -4.19
C THR A 41 8.47 -0.50 -3.98
N LEU A 42 9.03 -0.24 -2.80
CA LEU A 42 9.66 1.03 -2.48
C LEU A 42 11.09 1.06 -3.01
N ILE A 43 11.36 1.94 -3.96
CA ILE A 43 12.73 2.25 -4.41
C ILE A 43 13.31 3.37 -3.54
N THR A 44 12.52 4.37 -3.23
CA THR A 44 12.81 5.38 -2.21
C THR A 44 11.81 5.26 -1.07
N GLY A 45 12.16 5.69 0.14
CA GLY A 45 11.34 5.56 1.35
C GLY A 45 11.15 6.88 2.06
N ARG A 46 10.42 7.85 1.46
CA ARG A 46 10.12 9.14 2.07
C ARG A 46 8.84 9.08 2.89
N THR A 47 8.70 10.05 3.80
CA THR A 47 7.52 10.17 4.67
C THR A 47 6.22 10.12 3.88
N HIS A 48 5.31 9.22 4.25
CA HIS A 48 4.02 8.99 3.60
C HIS A 48 4.09 8.73 2.09
N GLN A 49 5.23 8.30 1.56
CA GLN A 49 5.47 8.22 0.12
C GLN A 49 4.37 7.46 -0.64
N ILE A 50 4.09 6.22 -0.27
CA ILE A 50 3.06 5.40 -0.94
C ILE A 50 1.69 6.09 -0.87
N ARG A 51 1.32 6.58 0.32
CA ARG A 51 0.04 7.22 0.59
C ARG A 51 -0.19 8.46 -0.28
N ALA A 52 0.76 9.38 -0.24
CA ALA A 52 0.68 10.64 -0.99
C ALA A 52 0.88 10.43 -2.49
N HIS A 53 1.79 9.55 -2.90
CA HIS A 53 2.07 9.30 -4.31
C HIS A 53 0.87 8.68 -5.03
N LEU A 54 0.30 7.61 -4.50
CA LEU A 54 -0.90 6.99 -5.08
C LEU A 54 -2.11 7.93 -5.07
N ALA A 55 -2.30 8.69 -3.99
CA ALA A 55 -3.36 9.68 -3.94
C ALA A 55 -3.20 10.77 -5.01
N SER A 56 -1.96 11.21 -5.30
CA SER A 56 -1.67 12.22 -6.34
C SER A 56 -2.00 11.75 -7.76
N THR A 57 -2.09 10.45 -7.98
CA THR A 57 -2.49 9.83 -9.25
C THR A 57 -3.98 9.45 -9.31
N GLY A 58 -4.76 9.83 -8.29
CA GLY A 58 -6.19 9.54 -8.21
C GLY A 58 -6.53 8.16 -7.63
N HIS A 59 -5.53 7.45 -7.06
CA HIS A 59 -5.68 6.11 -6.50
C HIS A 59 -5.29 6.06 -5.01
N PRO A 60 -6.01 6.79 -4.13
CA PRO A 60 -5.69 6.82 -2.71
C PRO A 60 -5.89 5.46 -2.04
N LEU A 61 -5.15 5.22 -0.97
CA LEU A 61 -5.33 4.01 -0.17
C LEU A 61 -6.69 4.01 0.53
N LEU A 62 -7.30 2.84 0.58
CA LEU A 62 -8.49 2.60 1.38
C LEU A 62 -8.17 2.79 2.87
N GLY A 63 -9.07 3.46 3.60
CA GLY A 63 -8.87 3.76 5.02
C GLY A 63 -7.95 4.95 5.31
N ASP A 64 -7.35 5.56 4.28
CA ASP A 64 -6.50 6.73 4.46
C ASP A 64 -7.32 8.02 4.56
N TYR A 65 -7.59 8.47 5.78
CA TYR A 65 -8.34 9.71 6.02
C TYR A 65 -7.54 10.99 5.76
N LYS A 66 -6.23 10.89 5.55
CA LYS A 66 -5.36 12.04 5.32
C LYS A 66 -5.22 12.39 3.83
N TYR A 67 -5.11 11.39 2.99
CA TYR A 67 -4.89 11.55 1.55
C TYR A 67 -6.02 10.95 0.70
N GLY A 68 -6.92 10.20 1.32
CA GLY A 68 -7.95 9.42 0.65
C GLY A 68 -9.33 10.05 0.63
N SER A 69 -10.29 9.25 0.20
CA SER A 69 -11.70 9.63 0.09
C SER A 69 -12.46 9.34 1.38
N LYS A 70 -12.87 10.38 2.09
CA LYS A 70 -13.68 10.24 3.31
C LYS A 70 -14.96 9.41 3.05
N LYS A 71 -15.64 9.63 1.92
CA LYS A 71 -16.86 8.92 1.54
C LYS A 71 -16.67 7.41 1.52
N TRP A 72 -15.60 6.94 0.85
CA TRP A 72 -15.31 5.51 0.74
C TRP A 72 -14.76 4.94 2.05
N ASN A 73 -13.91 5.70 2.75
CA ASN A 73 -13.36 5.28 4.03
C ASN A 73 -14.46 5.09 5.08
N ASP A 74 -15.43 6.00 5.19
CA ASP A 74 -16.56 5.88 6.11
C ASP A 74 -17.41 4.64 5.80
N ARG A 75 -17.62 4.33 4.53
CA ARG A 75 -18.32 3.12 4.09
C ARG A 75 -17.59 1.85 4.53
N TYR A 76 -16.30 1.74 4.22
CA TYR A 76 -15.50 0.57 4.57
C TYR A 76 -15.27 0.44 6.08
N LYS A 77 -15.20 1.55 6.80
CA LYS A 77 -15.22 1.56 8.26
C LYS A 77 -16.49 0.90 8.81
N LYS A 78 -17.66 1.24 8.26
CA LYS A 78 -18.94 0.68 8.67
C LYS A 78 -19.06 -0.81 8.35
N GLU A 79 -18.72 -1.19 7.12
CA GLU A 79 -18.89 -2.56 6.61
C GLU A 79 -17.80 -3.52 7.13
N TRP A 80 -16.54 -3.08 7.14
CA TRP A 80 -15.36 -3.92 7.36
C TRP A 80 -14.56 -3.58 8.61
N LYS A 81 -14.96 -2.54 9.35
CA LYS A 81 -14.25 -2.03 10.53
C LYS A 81 -12.83 -1.54 10.21
N ILE A 82 -12.63 -1.02 9.00
CA ILE A 82 -11.36 -0.42 8.57
C ILE A 82 -11.28 1.00 9.11
N GLU A 83 -10.37 1.24 10.03
CA GLU A 83 -10.20 2.53 10.71
C GLU A 83 -8.96 3.30 10.25
N ASP A 84 -7.95 2.59 9.75
CA ASP A 84 -6.68 3.12 9.30
C ASP A 84 -6.41 2.74 7.84
N GLN A 85 -5.38 3.36 7.25
CA GLN A 85 -4.94 3.05 5.89
C GLN A 85 -4.61 1.57 5.73
N VAL A 86 -5.18 0.96 4.69
CA VAL A 86 -4.92 -0.44 4.33
C VAL A 86 -3.58 -0.53 3.61
N LEU A 87 -2.50 -0.52 4.41
CA LEU A 87 -1.11 -0.59 3.97
C LEU A 87 -0.31 -1.48 4.92
N HIS A 88 0.32 -2.50 4.39
CA HIS A 88 1.08 -3.48 5.17
C HIS A 88 2.47 -3.72 4.57
N ALA A 89 3.49 -3.63 5.40
CA ALA A 89 4.85 -4.01 5.03
C ALA A 89 4.96 -5.55 5.06
N TYR A 90 4.72 -6.16 3.92
CA TYR A 90 4.59 -7.60 3.76
C TYR A 90 5.93 -8.32 3.65
N GLN A 91 6.87 -7.72 2.93
CA GLN A 91 8.16 -8.34 2.61
C GLN A 91 9.31 -7.35 2.80
N LEU A 92 10.39 -7.81 3.40
CA LEU A 92 11.64 -7.06 3.50
C LEU A 92 12.77 -7.96 3.00
N THR A 93 13.48 -7.52 1.97
CA THR A 93 14.74 -8.15 1.53
C THR A 93 15.91 -7.29 1.96
N MET A 94 16.82 -7.88 2.71
CA MET A 94 18.00 -7.19 3.20
C MET A 94 18.98 -6.95 2.04
N PRO A 95 19.53 -5.73 1.93
CA PRO A 95 20.61 -5.46 0.96
C PRO A 95 21.89 -6.20 1.36
N GLY A 96 22.95 -6.03 0.56
CA GLY A 96 24.30 -6.47 0.96
C GLY A 96 24.73 -5.77 2.23
N MET A 97 24.87 -6.51 3.31
CA MET A 97 25.29 -6.02 4.63
C MET A 97 26.77 -6.27 4.86
N LYS A 98 27.37 -5.55 5.82
CA LYS A 98 28.78 -5.68 6.19
C LYS A 98 28.93 -5.97 7.68
N LYS A 99 30.10 -6.47 8.05
CA LYS A 99 30.48 -6.78 9.46
C LYS A 99 29.47 -7.72 10.14
N GLU A 100 29.03 -7.36 11.33
CA GLU A 100 28.17 -8.17 12.20
C GLU A 100 26.82 -8.54 11.56
N LEU A 101 26.39 -7.78 10.56
CA LEU A 101 25.12 -8.01 9.87
C LEU A 101 25.25 -8.75 8.52
N GLU A 102 26.48 -9.17 8.16
CA GLU A 102 26.76 -9.84 6.88
C GLU A 102 25.90 -11.12 6.69
N ASN A 103 25.60 -11.82 7.77
CA ASN A 103 24.75 -13.00 7.77
C ASN A 103 23.28 -12.73 7.39
N LEU A 104 22.87 -11.47 7.35
CA LEU A 104 21.52 -11.06 6.90
C LEU A 104 21.49 -10.70 5.41
N SER A 105 22.65 -10.56 4.76
CA SER A 105 22.72 -10.16 3.34
C SER A 105 21.88 -11.05 2.44
N GLY A 106 21.03 -10.42 1.64
CA GLY A 106 20.14 -11.12 0.69
C GLY A 106 18.99 -11.92 1.33
N LYS A 107 18.90 -11.98 2.66
CA LYS A 107 17.77 -12.67 3.31
C LYS A 107 16.47 -11.89 3.12
N THR A 108 15.42 -12.63 2.88
CA THR A 108 14.06 -12.09 2.76
C THR A 108 13.22 -12.53 3.96
N PHE A 109 12.54 -11.57 4.55
CA PHE A 109 11.62 -11.76 5.66
C PHE A 109 10.21 -11.40 5.22
N TYR A 110 9.24 -12.17 5.69
CA TYR A 110 7.83 -11.95 5.43
C TYR A 110 7.09 -11.66 6.73
N ALA A 111 6.21 -10.67 6.71
CA ALA A 111 5.33 -10.37 7.82
C ALA A 111 3.96 -11.01 7.57
N LYS A 112 3.39 -11.59 8.63
CA LYS A 112 2.05 -12.15 8.56
C LYS A 112 1.03 -11.06 8.24
N VAL A 113 0.10 -11.37 7.33
CA VAL A 113 -0.97 -10.45 6.94
C VAL A 113 -1.89 -10.21 8.15
N PRO A 114 -2.17 -8.94 8.52
CA PRO A 114 -3.09 -8.62 9.60
C PRO A 114 -4.51 -9.15 9.34
N GLU A 115 -5.24 -9.50 10.39
CA GLU A 115 -6.56 -10.13 10.30
C GLU A 115 -7.56 -9.32 9.47
N VAL A 116 -7.57 -7.99 9.63
CA VAL A 116 -8.45 -7.09 8.86
C VAL A 116 -8.15 -7.13 7.35
N PHE A 117 -6.88 -7.20 6.97
CA PHE A 117 -6.47 -7.40 5.58
C PHE A 117 -6.84 -8.78 5.06
N TRP A 118 -6.53 -9.79 5.86
CA TRP A 118 -6.83 -11.17 5.52
C TRP A 118 -8.31 -11.35 5.21
N LYS A 119 -9.18 -10.84 6.10
CA LYS A 119 -10.63 -10.85 5.91
C LYS A 119 -11.05 -10.10 4.65
N LEU A 120 -10.56 -8.87 4.45
CA LEU A 120 -10.86 -8.06 3.28
C LEU A 120 -10.46 -8.76 1.98
N ILE A 121 -9.24 -9.30 1.91
CA ILE A 121 -8.74 -9.99 0.71
C ILE A 121 -9.56 -11.26 0.43
N LYS A 122 -9.84 -12.06 1.45
CA LYS A 122 -10.54 -13.34 1.30
C LYS A 122 -12.02 -13.20 0.96
N GLU A 123 -12.70 -12.21 1.54
CA GLU A 123 -14.13 -12.04 1.39
C GLU A 123 -14.52 -11.12 0.21
N THR A 124 -13.54 -10.41 -0.40
CA THR A 124 -13.80 -9.63 -1.61
C THR A 124 -14.04 -10.55 -2.80
N ALA A 125 -15.15 -10.36 -3.50
CA ALA A 125 -15.44 -11.06 -4.75
C ALA A 125 -14.64 -10.41 -5.91
N TRP A 126 -13.38 -10.77 -6.04
CA TRP A 126 -12.49 -10.25 -7.07
C TRP A 126 -13.00 -10.63 -8.46
N GLU A 127 -13.07 -9.68 -9.39
CA GLU A 127 -13.41 -9.91 -10.79
C GLU A 127 -12.19 -10.43 -11.58
N HIS A 128 -11.00 -9.93 -11.22
CA HIS A 128 -9.72 -10.35 -11.80
C HIS A 128 -8.70 -10.56 -10.70
N GLY A 129 -7.79 -11.53 -10.89
CA GLY A 129 -6.67 -11.78 -9.98
C GLY A 129 -7.06 -12.46 -8.66
N THR A 130 -8.15 -13.19 -8.61
CA THR A 130 -8.57 -13.92 -7.39
C THR A 130 -7.48 -14.84 -6.85
N ARG A 131 -6.79 -15.56 -7.73
CA ARG A 131 -5.68 -16.45 -7.37
C ARG A 131 -4.53 -15.67 -6.76
N GLU A 132 -4.09 -14.61 -7.42
CA GLU A 132 -2.99 -13.74 -6.99
C GLU A 132 -3.30 -13.08 -5.64
N ALA A 133 -4.55 -12.65 -5.42
CA ALA A 133 -4.99 -12.12 -4.14
C ALA A 133 -4.90 -13.14 -3.00
N LEU A 134 -5.32 -14.37 -3.26
CA LEU A 134 -5.31 -15.43 -2.24
C LEU A 134 -3.89 -15.95 -1.96
N GLU A 135 -3.00 -15.92 -2.94
CA GLU A 135 -1.60 -16.31 -2.77
C GLU A 135 -0.86 -15.40 -1.75
N VAL A 136 -1.26 -14.13 -1.63
CA VAL A 136 -0.70 -13.19 -0.62
C VAL A 136 -1.00 -13.64 0.82
N LEU A 137 -2.03 -14.46 1.03
CA LEU A 137 -2.45 -14.91 2.36
C LEU A 137 -1.64 -16.11 2.90
N HIS A 138 -0.80 -16.68 2.06
CA HIS A 138 0.06 -17.83 2.37
C HIS A 138 1.53 -17.40 2.44
#